data_c6544f47dc355fb7bbdc391019ee9976
#
_entry.id   c6544f47dc355fb7bbdc391019ee9976
#
_cell.length_a   1.000
_cell.length_b   1.000
_cell.length_c   1.000
_cell.angle_alpha   90.00
_cell.angle_beta   90.00
_cell.angle_gamma   90.00
#
_symmetry.space_group_name_H-M   'P 1'
#
loop_
_entity.id
_entity.type
_entity.pdbx_description
1 polymer ?
#
loop_
_entity_poly.entity_id
_entity_poly.type
_entity_poly.pdbx_seq_one_letter_code
_entity_poly.pdbx_strand_id
1 'polypeptide(L)'
;RKTEEDKPLPFADNSFDLVLNRHDSYDVNEVRRVLKPGGYFITQQVGGSNNLRLRALLGNNKTAMPSFNLENELLRFKNAGFTVNFCDQAYVTDHYLDVGALVWYAKVLPWEFGNFTVESCLPQLDALDALCEKQGYIPSVQHRFMLIVRNRKPKE
;
A
#
# COMPACT_ATOMS: atom_id res chain seq x y z
N ARG A 1 2.67 1.06 -20.92
CA ARG A 1 3.00 2.46 -20.60
C ARG A 1 4.01 2.38 -19.47
N LYS A 2 5.27 2.79 -19.70
CA LYS A 2 6.21 2.96 -18.60
C LYS A 2 5.61 4.01 -17.69
N THR A 3 5.39 3.67 -16.44
CA THR A 3 4.95 4.59 -15.41
C THR A 3 6.11 5.49 -15.01
N GLU A 4 5.87 6.58 -14.32
CA GLU A 4 6.97 7.41 -13.76
C GLU A 4 7.86 6.61 -12.81
N GLU A 5 7.35 5.52 -12.28
CA GLU A 5 8.02 4.51 -11.46
C GLU A 5 9.23 3.83 -12.14
N ASP A 6 9.22 3.74 -13.48
CA ASP A 6 10.30 3.12 -14.27
C ASP A 6 11.44 4.09 -14.61
N LYS A 7 11.36 5.34 -14.19
CA LYS A 7 12.42 6.31 -14.42
C LYS A 7 13.46 6.25 -13.31
N PRO A 8 14.75 6.31 -13.65
CA PRO A 8 15.77 6.43 -12.63
C PRO A 8 15.57 7.72 -11.82
N LEU A 9 15.80 7.63 -10.53
CA LEU A 9 15.74 8.79 -9.64
C LEU A 9 16.81 9.81 -10.09
N PRO A 10 16.52 11.13 -10.06
CA PRO A 10 17.41 12.18 -10.54
C PRO A 10 18.56 12.46 -9.56
N PHE A 11 19.14 11.42 -8.98
CA PHE A 11 20.23 11.50 -8.00
C PHE A 11 21.39 10.59 -8.42
N ALA A 12 22.60 10.98 -8.06
CA ALA A 12 23.79 10.15 -8.29
C ALA A 12 23.79 8.91 -7.38
N ASP A 13 24.60 7.93 -7.75
CA ASP A 13 24.84 6.74 -6.92
C ASP A 13 25.41 7.16 -5.56
N ASN A 14 25.05 6.41 -4.52
CA ASN A 14 25.58 6.60 -3.17
C ASN A 14 25.38 8.02 -2.61
N SER A 15 24.24 8.66 -2.92
CA SER A 15 23.94 10.05 -2.52
C SER A 15 23.37 10.15 -1.11
N PHE A 16 22.67 9.13 -0.61
CA PHE A 16 21.88 9.24 0.61
C PHE A 16 22.32 8.24 1.68
N ASP A 17 22.33 8.71 2.92
CA ASP A 17 22.48 7.85 4.11
C ASP A 17 21.13 7.24 4.53
N LEU A 18 20.02 7.93 4.19
CA LEU A 18 18.65 7.53 4.52
C LEU A 18 17.70 7.93 3.38
N VAL A 19 16.84 7.01 2.99
CA VAL A 19 15.69 7.25 2.10
C VAL A 19 14.43 6.87 2.84
N LEU A 20 13.45 7.78 2.88
CA LEU A 20 12.13 7.56 3.45
C LEU A 20 11.10 7.49 2.33
N ASN A 21 10.20 6.52 2.42
CA ASN A 21 9.09 6.37 1.51
C ASN A 21 7.82 6.04 2.30
N ARG A 22 6.70 6.65 1.91
CA ARG A 22 5.42 6.38 2.56
C ARG A 22 4.30 6.38 1.53
N HIS A 23 3.60 5.25 1.43
CA HIS A 23 2.43 5.04 0.56
C HIS A 23 2.68 5.35 -0.92
N ASP A 24 3.92 5.28 -1.36
CA ASP A 24 4.32 5.54 -2.73
C ASP A 24 5.11 4.37 -3.28
N SER A 25 5.13 4.23 -4.60
CA SER A 25 5.88 3.20 -5.30
C SER A 25 7.39 3.42 -5.20
N TYR A 26 8.15 2.36 -5.39
CA TYR A 26 9.61 2.42 -5.44
C TYR A 26 10.18 1.25 -6.26
N ASP A 27 11.29 1.49 -6.90
CA ASP A 27 12.15 0.45 -7.45
C ASP A 27 13.27 0.11 -6.46
N VAL A 28 13.35 -1.16 -6.06
CA VAL A 28 14.32 -1.62 -5.05
C VAL A 28 15.76 -1.45 -5.53
N ASN A 29 16.02 -1.58 -6.85
CA ASN A 29 17.36 -1.40 -7.41
C ASN A 29 17.75 0.08 -7.42
N GLU A 30 16.82 0.98 -7.75
CA GLU A 30 17.03 2.43 -7.66
C GLU A 30 17.28 2.90 -6.22
N VAL A 31 16.46 2.41 -5.28
CA VAL A 31 16.70 2.65 -3.84
C VAL A 31 18.10 2.19 -3.47
N ARG A 32 18.51 0.99 -3.93
CA ARG A 32 19.85 0.48 -3.67
C ARG A 32 20.93 1.35 -4.30
N ARG A 33 20.69 1.82 -5.53
CA ARG A 33 21.66 2.64 -6.28
C ARG A 33 21.96 3.95 -5.55
N VAL A 34 20.93 4.67 -5.13
CA VAL A 34 21.08 6.00 -4.52
C VAL A 34 21.53 5.95 -3.06
N LEU A 35 21.33 4.84 -2.36
CA LEU A 35 21.79 4.67 -0.98
C LEU A 35 23.29 4.38 -0.94
N LYS A 36 24.00 5.05 -0.04
CA LYS A 36 25.39 4.75 0.32
C LYS A 36 25.54 3.33 0.85
N PRO A 37 26.74 2.74 0.82
CA PRO A 37 27.04 1.53 1.57
C PRO A 37 26.69 1.70 3.05
N GLY A 38 25.82 0.82 3.56
CA GLY A 38 25.33 0.89 4.93
C GLY A 38 24.20 1.86 5.19
N GLY A 39 23.73 2.60 4.18
CA GLY A 39 22.56 3.48 4.27
C GLY A 39 21.25 2.71 4.48
N TYR A 40 20.23 3.41 4.93
CA TYR A 40 18.93 2.83 5.30
C TYR A 40 17.81 3.26 4.35
N PHE A 41 16.91 2.32 4.06
CA PHE A 41 15.61 2.60 3.50
C PHE A 41 14.54 2.26 4.52
N ILE A 42 13.62 3.20 4.73
CA ILE A 42 12.45 3.02 5.61
C ILE A 42 11.22 3.25 4.77
N THR A 43 10.33 2.26 4.72
CA THR A 43 9.06 2.38 4.02
C THR A 43 7.89 1.92 4.86
N GLN A 44 6.78 2.65 4.77
CA GLN A 44 5.47 2.24 5.25
C GLN A 44 4.52 2.18 4.08
N GLN A 45 3.81 1.06 3.93
CA GLN A 45 2.98 0.78 2.77
C GLN A 45 1.56 0.36 3.12
N VAL A 46 0.67 0.56 2.15
CA VAL A 46 -0.66 -0.03 2.12
C VAL A 46 -0.54 -1.38 1.41
N GLY A 47 -0.79 -2.45 2.14
CA GLY A 47 -0.70 -3.80 1.58
C GLY A 47 -1.87 -4.14 0.66
N GLY A 48 -1.65 -5.13 -0.21
CA GLY A 48 -2.61 -5.52 -1.25
C GLY A 48 -3.95 -6.08 -0.74
N SER A 49 -4.02 -6.44 0.54
CA SER A 49 -5.27 -6.88 1.19
C SER A 49 -6.07 -5.73 1.83
N ASN A 50 -5.64 -4.46 1.61
CA ASN A 50 -6.33 -3.29 2.15
C ASN A 50 -7.77 -3.22 1.63
N ASN A 51 -8.74 -3.01 2.53
CA ASN A 51 -10.17 -2.87 2.23
C ASN A 51 -10.75 -4.01 1.36
N LEU A 52 -10.16 -5.20 1.38
CA LEU A 52 -10.47 -6.28 0.43
C LEU A 52 -11.96 -6.61 0.38
N ARG A 53 -12.64 -6.66 1.54
CA ARG A 53 -14.07 -6.95 1.61
C ARG A 53 -14.93 -5.84 0.99
N LEU A 54 -14.63 -4.56 1.31
CA LEU A 54 -15.37 -3.44 0.73
C LEU A 54 -15.15 -3.34 -0.78
N ARG A 55 -13.94 -3.57 -1.24
CA ARG A 55 -13.61 -3.60 -2.67
C ARG A 55 -14.38 -4.68 -3.40
N ALA A 56 -14.49 -5.87 -2.80
CA ALA A 56 -15.29 -6.96 -3.36
C ALA A 56 -16.78 -6.62 -3.44
N LEU A 57 -17.33 -6.00 -2.38
CA LEU A 57 -18.73 -5.58 -2.32
C LEU A 57 -19.07 -4.46 -3.32
N LEU A 58 -18.16 -3.52 -3.50
CA LEU A 58 -18.33 -2.38 -4.42
C LEU A 58 -17.84 -2.67 -5.85
N GLY A 59 -17.70 -3.94 -6.19
CA GLY A 59 -17.52 -4.40 -7.58
C GLY A 59 -16.09 -4.34 -8.11
N ASN A 60 -15.08 -4.05 -7.28
CA ASN A 60 -13.71 -3.98 -7.75
C ASN A 60 -12.76 -5.04 -7.18
N ASN A 61 -12.90 -6.28 -7.66
CA ASN A 61 -11.93 -7.34 -7.38
C ASN A 61 -10.63 -7.24 -8.18
N LYS A 62 -10.59 -6.41 -9.24
CA LYS A 62 -9.48 -6.37 -10.21
C LYS A 62 -8.25 -5.60 -9.73
N THR A 63 -8.42 -4.69 -8.77
CA THR A 63 -7.31 -3.87 -8.24
C THR A 63 -6.65 -4.48 -7.01
N ALA A 64 -7.09 -5.64 -6.53
CA ALA A 64 -6.38 -6.34 -5.47
C ALA A 64 -5.01 -6.79 -5.99
N MET A 65 -3.95 -6.36 -5.34
CA MET A 65 -2.58 -6.83 -5.55
C MET A 65 -2.15 -7.64 -4.33
N PRO A 66 -2.69 -8.86 -4.11
CA PRO A 66 -2.39 -9.65 -2.91
C PRO A 66 -0.91 -9.96 -2.76
N SER A 67 -0.16 -9.93 -3.89
CA SER A 67 1.29 -10.10 -3.93
C SER A 67 2.07 -8.90 -3.34
N PHE A 68 1.44 -7.73 -3.20
CA PHE A 68 2.07 -6.61 -2.51
C PHE A 68 1.82 -6.72 -1.01
N ASN A 69 2.68 -7.46 -0.36
CA ASN A 69 2.61 -7.78 1.07
C ASN A 69 4.01 -7.84 1.67
N LEU A 70 4.08 -7.87 3.00
CA LEU A 70 5.33 -7.85 3.75
C LEU A 70 6.27 -9.00 3.33
N GLU A 71 5.74 -10.21 3.16
CA GLU A 71 6.54 -11.40 2.88
C GLU A 71 7.26 -11.30 1.53
N ASN A 72 6.53 -10.88 0.50
CA ASN A 72 7.09 -10.71 -0.84
C ASN A 72 8.08 -9.54 -0.90
N GLU A 73 7.78 -8.44 -0.22
CA GLU A 73 8.71 -7.30 -0.15
C GLU A 73 9.99 -7.67 0.60
N LEU A 74 9.90 -8.44 1.68
CA LEU A 74 11.08 -8.98 2.37
C LEU A 74 11.99 -9.78 1.43
N LEU A 75 11.40 -10.63 0.59
CA LEU A 75 12.14 -11.41 -0.41
C LEU A 75 12.79 -10.50 -1.46
N ARG A 76 12.05 -9.50 -1.98
CA ARG A 76 12.59 -8.53 -2.95
C ARG A 76 13.82 -7.81 -2.41
N PHE A 77 13.74 -7.27 -1.19
CA PHE A 77 14.85 -6.55 -0.56
C PHE A 77 16.04 -7.47 -0.25
N LYS A 78 15.79 -8.68 0.27
CA LYS A 78 16.87 -9.67 0.50
C LYS A 78 17.59 -10.04 -0.79
N ASN A 79 16.84 -10.32 -1.86
CA ASN A 79 17.40 -10.65 -3.18
C ASN A 79 18.19 -9.48 -3.79
N ALA A 80 17.80 -8.25 -3.50
CA ALA A 80 18.53 -7.05 -3.90
C ALA A 80 19.74 -6.73 -3.01
N GLY A 81 20.10 -7.58 -2.04
CA GLY A 81 21.29 -7.43 -1.21
C GLY A 81 21.11 -6.49 0.00
N PHE A 82 19.90 -6.30 0.48
CA PHE A 82 19.63 -5.60 1.74
C PHE A 82 19.60 -6.55 2.93
N THR A 83 19.89 -6.00 4.11
CA THR A 83 19.58 -6.63 5.41
C THR A 83 18.31 -6.03 5.95
N VAL A 84 17.42 -6.87 6.43
CA VAL A 84 16.22 -6.43 7.16
C VAL A 84 16.61 -6.15 8.61
N ASN A 85 16.38 -4.92 9.05
CA ASN A 85 16.62 -4.49 10.44
C ASN A 85 15.34 -4.49 11.26
N PHE A 86 14.21 -4.20 10.60
CA PHE A 86 12.88 -4.22 11.22
C PHE A 86 11.83 -4.52 10.13
N CYS A 87 10.82 -5.26 10.50
CA CYS A 87 9.63 -5.44 9.69
C CYS A 87 8.43 -5.71 10.60
N ASP A 88 7.30 -5.15 10.25
CA ASP A 88 6.04 -5.37 10.95
C ASP A 88 4.87 -5.16 10.00
N GLN A 89 3.74 -5.82 10.27
CA GLN A 89 2.49 -5.59 9.57
C GLN A 89 1.30 -5.59 10.53
N ALA A 90 0.28 -4.85 10.15
CA ALA A 90 -0.94 -4.73 10.93
C ALA A 90 -2.18 -4.80 10.03
N TYR A 91 -3.21 -5.43 10.55
CA TYR A 91 -4.57 -5.42 10.02
C TYR A 91 -5.44 -4.68 11.03
N VAL A 92 -5.78 -3.43 10.70
CA VAL A 92 -6.53 -2.53 11.59
C VAL A 92 -7.94 -2.39 11.06
N THR A 93 -8.95 -2.55 11.95
CA THR A 93 -10.34 -2.33 11.58
C THR A 93 -10.68 -0.85 11.70
N ASP A 94 -11.07 -0.25 10.58
CA ASP A 94 -11.71 1.07 10.53
C ASP A 94 -13.21 0.92 10.56
N HIS A 95 -13.89 1.95 11.08
CA HIS A 95 -15.34 2.04 11.16
C HIS A 95 -15.83 3.26 10.38
N TYR A 96 -16.59 3.03 9.31
CA TYR A 96 -17.35 4.10 8.66
C TYR A 96 -18.68 4.27 9.39
N LEU A 97 -18.97 5.48 9.84
CA LEU A 97 -20.14 5.77 10.65
C LEU A 97 -21.40 6.03 9.82
N ASP A 98 -21.23 6.14 8.50
CA ASP A 98 -22.32 6.28 7.54
C ASP A 98 -21.88 5.85 6.14
N VAL A 99 -22.84 5.55 5.26
CA VAL A 99 -22.60 5.16 3.88
C VAL A 99 -22.03 6.33 3.05
N GLY A 100 -22.40 7.58 3.38
CA GLY A 100 -21.90 8.77 2.68
C GLY A 100 -20.38 8.91 2.81
N ALA A 101 -19.83 8.66 4.00
CA ALA A 101 -18.40 8.65 4.24
C ALA A 101 -17.70 7.57 3.40
N LEU A 102 -18.29 6.37 3.29
CA LEU A 102 -17.77 5.30 2.45
C LEU A 102 -17.82 5.66 0.96
N VAL A 103 -18.93 6.24 0.48
CA VAL A 103 -19.09 6.71 -0.91
C VAL A 103 -18.05 7.78 -1.24
N TRP A 104 -17.85 8.73 -0.34
CA TRP A 104 -16.83 9.76 -0.51
C TRP A 104 -15.43 9.12 -0.61
N TYR A 105 -15.10 8.23 0.29
CA TYR A 105 -13.83 7.51 0.31
C TYR A 105 -13.60 6.73 -0.99
N ALA A 106 -14.59 5.99 -1.46
CA ALA A 106 -14.50 5.22 -2.70
C ALA A 106 -14.29 6.11 -3.94
N LYS A 107 -14.88 7.32 -3.97
CA LYS A 107 -14.70 8.29 -5.06
C LYS A 107 -13.31 8.93 -5.08
N VAL A 108 -12.69 9.17 -3.93
CA VAL A 108 -11.36 9.81 -3.87
C VAL A 108 -10.20 8.81 -4.06
N LEU A 109 -10.49 7.49 -4.03
CA LEU A 109 -9.50 6.43 -4.23
C LEU A 109 -9.83 5.54 -5.44
N PRO A 110 -9.85 6.10 -6.67
CA PRO A 110 -10.24 5.34 -7.86
C PRO A 110 -9.29 4.17 -8.17
N TRP A 111 -8.04 4.23 -7.73
CA TRP A 111 -7.10 3.12 -7.85
C TRP A 111 -7.44 1.94 -6.93
N GLU A 112 -8.15 2.16 -5.84
CA GLU A 112 -8.58 1.12 -4.91
C GLU A 112 -9.96 0.58 -5.26
N PHE A 113 -10.91 1.46 -5.60
CA PHE A 113 -12.30 1.10 -5.88
C PHE A 113 -12.66 1.05 -7.37
N GLY A 114 -11.72 1.35 -8.25
CA GLY A 114 -11.88 1.23 -9.72
C GLY A 114 -13.02 2.08 -10.26
N ASN A 115 -13.88 1.45 -11.08
CA ASN A 115 -15.01 2.13 -11.72
C ASN A 115 -16.24 2.27 -10.81
N PHE A 116 -16.03 2.54 -9.52
CA PHE A 116 -17.12 2.73 -8.56
C PHE A 116 -18.03 3.89 -8.97
N THR A 117 -19.32 3.62 -9.07
CA THR A 117 -20.37 4.65 -9.10
C THR A 117 -21.48 4.28 -8.14
N VAL A 118 -22.18 5.27 -7.61
CA VAL A 118 -23.30 5.05 -6.68
C VAL A 118 -24.36 4.22 -7.37
N GLU A 119 -24.68 4.55 -8.63
CA GLU A 119 -25.73 3.89 -9.41
C GLU A 119 -25.43 2.41 -9.63
N SER A 120 -24.18 2.06 -9.92
CA SER A 120 -23.79 0.65 -10.15
C SER A 120 -23.73 -0.19 -8.87
N CYS A 121 -23.57 0.44 -7.71
CA CYS A 121 -23.41 -0.21 -6.42
C CYS A 121 -24.58 0.04 -5.46
N LEU A 122 -25.70 0.61 -5.96
CA LEU A 122 -26.83 1.00 -5.09
C LEU A 122 -27.34 -0.14 -4.19
N PRO A 123 -27.58 -1.37 -4.68
CA PRO A 123 -28.03 -2.46 -3.80
C PRO A 123 -27.03 -2.81 -2.69
N GLN A 124 -25.73 -2.70 -2.99
CA GLN A 124 -24.67 -2.97 -2.01
C GLN A 124 -24.58 -1.83 -0.98
N LEU A 125 -24.77 -0.59 -1.42
CA LEU A 125 -24.78 0.58 -0.54
C LEU A 125 -26.00 0.54 0.39
N ASP A 126 -27.19 0.18 -0.10
CA ASP A 126 -28.39 -0.01 0.72
C ASP A 126 -28.20 -1.10 1.80
N ALA A 127 -27.54 -2.21 1.40
CA ALA A 127 -27.22 -3.28 2.36
C ALA A 127 -26.21 -2.83 3.43
N LEU A 128 -25.24 -2.00 3.05
CA LEU A 128 -24.24 -1.44 3.99
C LEU A 128 -24.87 -0.38 4.89
N ASP A 129 -25.85 0.39 4.40
CA ASP A 129 -26.60 1.35 5.20
C ASP A 129 -27.45 0.64 6.27
N ALA A 130 -28.22 -0.37 5.87
CA ALA A 130 -28.95 -1.22 6.81
C ALA A 130 -28.04 -1.90 7.85
N LEU A 131 -26.82 -2.29 7.45
CA LEU A 131 -25.82 -2.80 8.39
C LEU A 131 -25.37 -1.71 9.37
N CYS A 132 -25.13 -0.49 8.87
CA CYS A 132 -24.75 0.65 9.68
C CYS A 132 -25.83 1.02 10.69
N GLU A 133 -27.09 1.07 10.26
CA GLU A 133 -28.23 1.30 11.16
C GLU A 133 -28.32 0.25 12.28
N LYS A 134 -28.05 -1.02 11.96
CA LYS A 134 -28.15 -2.12 12.91
C LYS A 134 -27.03 -2.14 13.95
N GLN A 135 -25.79 -1.86 13.58
CA GLN A 135 -24.62 -2.03 14.45
C GLN A 135 -23.83 -0.75 14.73
N GLY A 136 -24.24 0.39 14.13
CA GLY A 136 -23.63 1.70 14.34
C GLY A 136 -22.43 2.03 13.44
N TYR A 137 -21.98 1.09 12.59
CA TYR A 137 -20.83 1.32 11.70
C TYR A 137 -20.74 0.27 10.58
N ILE A 138 -19.97 0.60 9.54
CA ILE A 138 -19.56 -0.32 8.48
C ILE A 138 -18.07 -0.65 8.70
N PRO A 139 -17.70 -1.91 8.99
CA PRO A 139 -16.32 -2.28 9.23
C PRO A 139 -15.53 -2.39 7.93
N SER A 140 -14.29 -1.93 7.96
CA SER A 140 -13.28 -2.21 6.93
C SER A 140 -11.95 -2.59 7.57
N VAL A 141 -11.19 -3.46 6.90
CA VAL A 141 -9.88 -3.87 7.39
C VAL A 141 -8.81 -3.21 6.53
N GLN A 142 -8.01 -2.38 7.17
CA GLN A 142 -6.80 -1.82 6.56
C GLN A 142 -5.64 -2.77 6.72
N HIS A 143 -4.86 -2.93 5.66
CA HIS A 143 -3.59 -3.64 5.68
C HIS A 143 -2.45 -2.64 5.56
N ARG A 144 -1.58 -2.60 6.55
CA ARG A 144 -0.37 -1.77 6.58
C ARG A 144 0.83 -2.64 6.89
N PHE A 145 1.97 -2.33 6.25
CA PHE A 145 3.24 -2.91 6.64
C PHE A 145 4.36 -1.88 6.63
N MET A 146 5.40 -2.16 7.37
CA MET A 146 6.59 -1.32 7.50
C MET A 146 7.86 -2.16 7.38
N LEU A 147 8.85 -1.59 6.71
CA LEU A 147 10.18 -2.17 6.55
C LEU A 147 11.25 -1.13 6.88
N ILE A 148 12.27 -1.58 7.62
CA ILE A 148 13.56 -0.87 7.75
C ILE A 148 14.63 -1.83 7.23
N VAL A 149 15.27 -1.45 6.15
CA VAL A 149 16.32 -2.26 5.51
C VAL A 149 17.60 -1.46 5.35
N ARG A 150 18.73 -2.16 5.42
CA ARG A 150 20.07 -1.57 5.30
C ARG A 150 20.77 -2.09 4.05
N ASN A 151 21.31 -1.17 3.27
CA ASN A 151 22.06 -1.49 2.06
C ASN A 151 23.41 -2.15 2.41
N ARG A 152 23.66 -3.38 1.88
CA ARG A 152 24.90 -4.14 2.09
C ARG A 152 25.94 -3.95 0.96
N LYS A 153 25.90 -2.86 0.21
CA LYS A 153 27.00 -2.61 -0.73
C LYS A 153 28.35 -2.69 -0.01
N PRO A 154 29.39 -3.27 -0.62
CA PRO A 154 30.74 -3.11 -0.13
C PRO A 154 31.08 -1.62 0.03
N LYS A 155 31.89 -1.28 1.02
CA LYS A 155 32.52 0.04 1.06
C LYS A 155 33.64 0.01 0.03
N GLU A 156 33.64 0.96 -0.88
CA GLU A 156 34.77 1.21 -1.77
C GLU A 156 36.00 1.63 -0.97
#